data_688ae7aa101ae6f103577dd1428daa36
#
_entry.id   688ae7aa101ae6f103577dd1428daa36
#
_cell.length_a   1.000
_cell.length_b   1.000
_cell.length_c   1.000
_cell.angle_alpha   90.00
_cell.angle_beta   90.00
_cell.angle_gamma   90.00
#
_symmetry.space_group_name_H-M   'P 1'
#
loop_
_entity.id
_entity.type
_entity.pdbx_description
1 polymer ?
#
loop_
_entity_poly.entity_id
_entity_poly.type
_entity_poly.pdbx_seq_one_letter_code
_entity_poly.pdbx_strand_id
1 'polypeptide(L)'
;LARAARALPRAFADGSDLAARTDMSLASLFGGLALANAGLGAVHGFAGPLGGMFDAPHGAVCAALLAPVTAANLSALATRAPESPALARYREAARIVTGDPAATAPDLVPWLLDLVRRLGIPRLGHYGIGPADFAAIAGKASQASSMKGNPIGLTPEELMRVLAEAQ
;
A
#
# COMPACT_ATOMS: atom_id res chain seq x y z
N LEU A 1 -8.38 -7.74 -6.00
CA LEU A 1 -6.95 -8.08 -6.02
C LEU A 1 -6.59 -8.93 -7.25
N ALA A 2 -7.17 -10.13 -7.45
CA ALA A 2 -6.76 -11.07 -8.51
C ALA A 2 -6.74 -10.44 -9.91
N ARG A 3 -7.76 -9.65 -10.29
CA ARG A 3 -7.78 -8.93 -11.58
C ARG A 3 -6.63 -7.95 -11.68
N ALA A 4 -6.43 -7.10 -10.66
CA ALA A 4 -5.36 -6.12 -10.66
C ALA A 4 -3.97 -6.77 -10.75
N ALA A 5 -3.71 -7.83 -9.99
CA ALA A 5 -2.43 -8.53 -10.00
C ALA A 5 -2.06 -9.07 -11.40
N ARG A 6 -3.04 -9.60 -12.15
CA ARG A 6 -2.81 -10.13 -13.50
C ARG A 6 -2.80 -9.06 -14.58
N ALA A 7 -3.69 -8.08 -14.47
CA ALA A 7 -3.97 -7.15 -15.55
C ALA A 7 -3.09 -5.89 -15.52
N LEU A 8 -2.70 -5.40 -14.33
CA LEU A 8 -1.94 -4.16 -14.22
C LEU A 8 -0.60 -4.20 -14.96
N PRO A 9 0.26 -5.24 -14.82
CA PRO A 9 1.51 -5.30 -15.57
C PRO A 9 1.30 -5.37 -17.09
N ARG A 10 0.24 -6.05 -17.53
CA ARG A 10 -0.09 -6.18 -18.96
C ARG A 10 -0.59 -4.85 -19.53
N ALA A 11 -1.53 -4.19 -18.83
CA ALA A 11 -2.06 -2.90 -19.28
C ALA A 11 -0.98 -1.81 -19.27
N PHE A 12 0.02 -1.92 -18.39
CA PHE A 12 1.17 -1.03 -18.35
C PHE A 12 2.12 -1.28 -19.53
N ALA A 13 2.39 -2.55 -19.84
CA ALA A 13 3.27 -2.93 -20.96
C ALA A 13 2.65 -2.65 -22.33
N ASP A 14 1.34 -2.87 -22.46
CA ASP A 14 0.58 -2.63 -23.70
C ASP A 14 -0.76 -1.96 -23.37
N GLY A 15 -0.82 -0.65 -23.59
CA GLY A 15 -2.04 0.15 -23.40
C GLY A 15 -3.17 -0.21 -24.36
N SER A 16 -2.93 -0.99 -25.41
CA SER A 16 -3.95 -1.48 -26.36
C SER A 16 -4.54 -2.85 -25.98
N ASP A 17 -4.00 -3.54 -24.96
CA ASP A 17 -4.56 -4.80 -24.45
C ASP A 17 -5.95 -4.56 -23.82
N LEU A 18 -6.98 -4.67 -24.65
CA LEU A 18 -8.36 -4.41 -24.25
C LEU A 18 -8.82 -5.31 -23.09
N ALA A 19 -8.38 -6.56 -23.06
CA ALA A 19 -8.74 -7.49 -21.99
C ALA A 19 -8.13 -7.06 -20.64
N ALA A 20 -6.86 -6.67 -20.62
CA ALA A 20 -6.20 -6.15 -19.43
C ALA A 20 -6.84 -4.83 -18.98
N ARG A 21 -7.16 -3.92 -19.88
CA ARG A 21 -7.84 -2.66 -19.57
C ARG A 21 -9.25 -2.87 -19.01
N THR A 22 -9.99 -3.83 -19.54
CA THR A 22 -11.32 -4.21 -19.02
C THR A 22 -11.20 -4.73 -17.59
N ASP A 23 -10.24 -5.62 -17.31
CA ASP A 23 -9.98 -6.12 -15.96
C ASP A 23 -9.56 -4.99 -15.00
N MET A 24 -8.77 -4.01 -15.46
CA MET A 24 -8.39 -2.85 -14.64
C MET A 24 -9.57 -1.91 -14.36
N SER A 25 -10.48 -1.70 -15.33
CA SER A 25 -11.69 -0.93 -15.11
C SER A 25 -12.60 -1.58 -14.06
N LEU A 26 -12.77 -2.90 -14.12
CA LEU A 26 -13.51 -3.66 -13.11
C LEU A 26 -12.79 -3.63 -11.75
N ALA A 27 -11.46 -3.73 -11.72
CA ALA A 27 -10.69 -3.64 -10.48
C ALA A 27 -10.85 -2.27 -9.82
N SER A 28 -10.88 -1.18 -10.60
CA SER A 28 -11.14 0.18 -10.14
C SER A 28 -12.54 0.31 -9.55
N LEU A 29 -13.57 -0.17 -10.24
CA LEU A 29 -14.94 -0.17 -9.75
C LEU A 29 -15.09 -0.92 -8.42
N PHE A 30 -14.54 -2.14 -8.34
CA PHE A 30 -14.55 -2.92 -7.09
C PHE A 30 -13.72 -2.27 -5.98
N GLY A 31 -12.64 -1.57 -6.33
CA GLY A 31 -11.86 -0.76 -5.39
C GLY A 31 -12.70 0.35 -4.77
N GLY A 32 -13.47 1.08 -5.58
CA GLY A 32 -14.38 2.11 -5.09
C GLY A 32 -15.50 1.55 -4.20
N LEU A 33 -16.09 0.41 -4.57
CA LEU A 33 -17.08 -0.28 -3.73
C LEU A 33 -16.48 -0.74 -2.39
N ALA A 34 -15.27 -1.29 -2.42
CA ALA A 34 -14.57 -1.70 -1.21
C ALA A 34 -14.25 -0.51 -0.30
N LEU A 35 -13.79 0.60 -0.88
CA LEU A 35 -13.50 1.83 -0.15
C LEU A 35 -14.76 2.36 0.56
N ALA A 36 -15.90 2.40 -0.14
CA ALA A 36 -17.15 2.89 0.42
C ALA A 36 -17.66 2.07 1.61
N ASN A 37 -17.30 0.78 1.69
CA ASN A 37 -17.79 -0.14 2.71
C ASN A 37 -16.78 -0.46 3.82
N ALA A 38 -15.48 -0.46 3.51
CA ALA A 38 -14.44 -0.90 4.45
C ALA A 38 -13.54 0.23 4.95
N GLY A 39 -13.62 1.40 4.34
CA GLY A 39 -12.74 2.53 4.66
C GLY A 39 -11.31 2.34 4.15
N LEU A 40 -10.41 3.14 4.70
CA LEU A 40 -8.99 3.22 4.31
C LEU A 40 -8.08 2.83 5.49
N GLY A 41 -6.78 2.78 5.24
CA GLY A 41 -5.75 2.48 6.23
C GLY A 41 -4.55 3.42 6.14
N ALA A 42 -3.41 2.98 6.69
CA ALA A 42 -2.22 3.82 6.87
C ALA A 42 -1.65 4.38 5.57
N VAL A 43 -1.72 3.67 4.43
CA VAL A 43 -1.29 4.21 3.12
C VAL A 43 -1.98 5.55 2.85
N HIS A 44 -3.30 5.59 2.98
CA HIS A 44 -4.07 6.82 2.77
C HIS A 44 -3.98 7.79 3.95
N GLY A 45 -3.68 7.29 5.15
CA GLY A 45 -3.33 8.12 6.31
C GLY A 45 -2.11 8.99 6.04
N PHE A 46 -1.12 8.46 5.33
CA PHE A 46 0.05 9.21 4.85
C PHE A 46 -0.24 10.06 3.61
N ALA A 47 -0.99 9.51 2.64
CA ALA A 47 -1.17 10.14 1.33
C ALA A 47 -1.88 11.50 1.42
N GLY A 48 -2.80 11.68 2.37
CA GLY A 48 -3.45 12.97 2.61
C GLY A 48 -2.47 14.08 3.01
N PRO A 49 -1.74 13.92 4.13
CA PRO A 49 -0.70 14.88 4.53
C PRO A 49 0.37 15.11 3.47
N LEU A 50 0.85 14.05 2.82
CA LEU A 50 1.87 14.16 1.78
C LEU A 50 1.39 15.00 0.59
N GLY A 51 0.17 14.76 0.09
CA GLY A 51 -0.39 15.55 -1.00
C GLY A 51 -0.67 17.02 -0.63
N GLY A 52 -0.84 17.33 0.67
CA GLY A 52 -0.98 18.70 1.15
C GLY A 52 0.35 19.43 1.40
N MET A 53 1.45 18.70 1.51
CA MET A 53 2.77 19.25 1.83
C MET A 53 3.72 19.27 0.63
N PHE A 54 3.54 18.36 -0.32
CA PHE A 54 4.43 18.16 -1.46
C PHE A 54 3.63 18.02 -2.77
N ASP A 55 4.23 18.44 -3.87
CA ASP A 55 3.66 18.21 -5.21
C ASP A 55 3.97 16.78 -5.68
N ALA A 56 3.26 15.84 -5.11
CA ALA A 56 3.43 14.41 -5.37
C ALA A 56 2.10 13.76 -5.79
N PRO A 57 2.04 13.08 -6.95
CA PRO A 57 0.82 12.44 -7.43
C PRO A 57 0.32 11.40 -6.42
N HIS A 58 -0.95 11.52 -6.01
CA HIS A 58 -1.56 10.68 -4.98
C HIS A 58 -1.35 9.18 -5.21
N GLY A 59 -1.57 8.71 -6.44
CA GLY A 59 -1.40 7.30 -6.78
C GLY A 59 0.04 6.81 -6.65
N ALA A 60 1.02 7.64 -7.01
CA ALA A 60 2.44 7.30 -6.88
C ALA A 60 2.86 7.22 -5.41
N VAL A 61 2.41 8.18 -4.60
CA VAL A 61 2.62 8.17 -3.14
C VAL A 61 2.01 6.91 -2.50
N CYS A 62 0.76 6.59 -2.83
CA CYS A 62 0.12 5.37 -2.34
C CYS A 62 0.88 4.10 -2.74
N ALA A 63 1.36 4.03 -3.99
CA ALA A 63 2.12 2.88 -4.48
C ALA A 63 3.48 2.75 -3.78
N ALA A 64 4.22 3.86 -3.59
CA ALA A 64 5.49 3.85 -2.88
C ALA A 64 5.37 3.41 -1.42
N LEU A 65 4.27 3.77 -0.76
CA LEU A 65 4.00 3.43 0.64
C LEU A 65 3.43 2.02 0.85
N LEU A 66 2.86 1.38 -0.18
CA LEU A 66 2.06 0.17 0.00
C LEU A 66 2.87 -0.98 0.60
N ALA A 67 4.07 -1.25 0.09
CA ALA A 67 4.93 -2.32 0.61
C ALA A 67 5.48 -2.00 2.02
N PRO A 68 6.05 -0.80 2.29
CA PRO A 68 6.49 -0.42 3.64
C PRO A 68 5.38 -0.47 4.70
N VAL A 69 4.18 0.03 4.38
CA VAL A 69 3.03 -0.05 5.30
C VAL A 69 2.61 -1.49 5.54
N THR A 70 2.61 -2.33 4.49
CA THR A 70 2.30 -3.76 4.63
C THR A 70 3.30 -4.45 5.56
N ALA A 71 4.60 -4.19 5.39
CA ALA A 71 5.65 -4.73 6.26
C ALA A 71 5.48 -4.28 7.72
N ALA A 72 5.24 -2.99 7.94
CA ALA A 72 5.02 -2.45 9.28
C ALA A 72 3.78 -3.06 9.95
N ASN A 73 2.66 -3.18 9.22
CA ASN A 73 1.45 -3.81 9.74
C ASN A 73 1.67 -5.28 10.10
N LEU A 74 2.35 -6.05 9.25
CA LEU A 74 2.64 -7.47 9.51
C LEU A 74 3.52 -7.64 10.75
N SER A 75 4.58 -6.82 10.88
CA SER A 75 5.47 -6.84 12.04
C SER A 75 4.72 -6.48 13.33
N ALA A 76 3.93 -5.41 13.29
CA ALA A 76 3.14 -4.96 14.43
C ALA A 76 2.07 -5.98 14.85
N LEU A 77 1.37 -6.58 13.89
CA LEU A 77 0.37 -7.63 14.14
C LEU A 77 1.02 -8.87 14.73
N ALA A 78 2.12 -9.35 14.16
CA ALA A 78 2.81 -10.54 14.67
C ALA A 78 3.29 -10.36 16.13
N THR A 79 3.71 -9.13 16.49
CA THR A 79 4.25 -8.85 17.82
C THR A 79 3.17 -8.54 18.84
N ARG A 80 2.15 -7.74 18.46
CA ARG A 80 1.19 -7.15 19.40
C ARG A 80 -0.21 -7.73 19.32
N ALA A 81 -0.53 -8.44 18.24
CA ALA A 81 -1.85 -9.06 18.02
C ALA A 81 -1.77 -10.32 17.16
N PRO A 82 -1.04 -11.38 17.61
CA PRO A 82 -0.77 -12.58 16.79
C PRO A 82 -2.05 -13.35 16.41
N GLU A 83 -3.12 -13.19 17.18
CA GLU A 83 -4.43 -13.82 16.91
C GLU A 83 -5.35 -12.96 16.03
N SER A 84 -4.86 -11.82 15.52
CA SER A 84 -5.69 -10.93 14.71
C SER A 84 -6.12 -11.60 13.39
N PRO A 85 -7.40 -11.54 13.04
CA PRO A 85 -7.90 -12.05 11.76
C PRO A 85 -7.28 -11.32 10.55
N ALA A 86 -6.67 -10.16 10.76
CA ALA A 86 -5.98 -9.42 9.71
C ALA A 86 -4.80 -10.22 9.12
N LEU A 87 -4.08 -11.01 9.93
CA LEU A 87 -2.99 -11.87 9.45
C LEU A 87 -3.48 -12.91 8.44
N ALA A 88 -4.65 -13.49 8.66
CA ALA A 88 -5.25 -14.42 7.71
C ALA A 88 -5.61 -13.72 6.38
N ARG A 89 -6.11 -12.47 6.45
CA ARG A 89 -6.42 -11.67 5.25
C ARG A 89 -5.16 -11.29 4.46
N TYR A 90 -4.06 -10.95 5.13
CA TYR A 90 -2.77 -10.71 4.46
C TYR A 90 -2.24 -11.97 3.77
N ARG A 91 -2.37 -13.14 4.40
CA ARG A 91 -2.02 -14.43 3.80
C ARG A 91 -2.87 -14.72 2.57
N GLU A 92 -4.18 -14.50 2.65
CA GLU A 92 -5.07 -14.64 1.50
C GLU A 92 -4.68 -13.69 0.36
N ALA A 93 -4.38 -12.43 0.68
CA ALA A 93 -3.90 -11.46 -0.30
C ALA A 93 -2.61 -11.93 -0.98
N ALA A 94 -1.63 -12.44 -0.22
CA ALA A 94 -0.39 -12.98 -0.75
C ALA A 94 -0.66 -14.13 -1.74
N ARG A 95 -1.48 -15.11 -1.38
CA ARG A 95 -1.88 -16.23 -2.25
C ARG A 95 -2.54 -15.76 -3.55
N ILE A 96 -3.41 -14.77 -3.45
CA ILE A 96 -4.12 -14.22 -4.62
C ILE A 96 -3.14 -13.54 -5.57
N VAL A 97 -2.19 -12.75 -5.07
CA VAL A 97 -1.31 -11.94 -5.94
C VAL A 97 -0.15 -12.76 -6.48
N THR A 98 0.37 -13.72 -5.72
CA THR A 98 1.45 -14.62 -6.17
C THR A 98 0.93 -15.76 -7.03
N GLY A 99 -0.33 -16.18 -6.85
CA GLY A 99 -0.88 -17.38 -7.43
C GLY A 99 -0.39 -18.68 -6.76
N ASP A 100 0.37 -18.56 -5.66
CA ASP A 100 0.89 -19.68 -4.90
C ASP A 100 0.00 -19.98 -3.68
N PRO A 101 -0.66 -21.14 -3.61
CA PRO A 101 -1.47 -21.51 -2.45
C PRO A 101 -0.68 -21.72 -1.16
N ALA A 102 0.64 -21.91 -1.25
CA ALA A 102 1.53 -22.04 -0.10
C ALA A 102 2.03 -20.69 0.42
N ALA A 103 1.81 -19.58 -0.32
CA ALA A 103 2.28 -18.26 0.06
C ALA A 103 1.79 -17.87 1.46
N THR A 104 2.68 -17.22 2.20
CA THR A 104 2.48 -16.68 3.54
C THR A 104 2.25 -15.17 3.50
N ALA A 105 1.79 -14.57 4.59
CA ALA A 105 1.55 -13.12 4.62
C ALA A 105 2.81 -12.27 4.33
N PRO A 106 4.03 -12.62 4.83
CA PRO A 106 5.26 -11.92 4.46
C PRO A 106 5.58 -11.90 2.96
N ASP A 107 5.18 -12.91 2.19
CA ASP A 107 5.47 -12.98 0.75
C ASP A 107 4.77 -11.87 -0.06
N LEU A 108 3.77 -11.21 0.54
CA LEU A 108 3.12 -10.05 -0.07
C LEU A 108 4.08 -8.87 -0.25
N VAL A 109 5.00 -8.67 0.69
CA VAL A 109 5.91 -7.50 0.67
C VAL A 109 6.87 -7.54 -0.52
N PRO A 110 7.67 -8.60 -0.75
CA PRO A 110 8.54 -8.66 -1.91
C PRO A 110 7.78 -8.63 -3.24
N TRP A 111 6.57 -9.20 -3.29
CA TRP A 111 5.72 -9.11 -4.48
C TRP A 111 5.34 -7.65 -4.79
N LEU A 112 4.92 -6.87 -3.77
CA LEU A 112 4.57 -5.45 -3.93
C LEU A 112 5.79 -4.62 -4.34
N LEU A 113 6.97 -4.85 -3.74
CA LEU A 113 8.20 -4.16 -4.09
C LEU A 113 8.60 -4.42 -5.55
N ASP A 114 8.49 -5.67 -6.01
CA ASP A 114 8.76 -6.02 -7.41
C ASP A 114 7.77 -5.34 -8.36
N LEU A 115 6.49 -5.31 -8.03
CA LEU A 115 5.47 -4.63 -8.83
C LEU A 115 5.78 -3.13 -8.96
N VAL A 116 6.05 -2.44 -7.86
CA VAL A 116 6.39 -1.00 -7.84
C VAL A 116 7.62 -0.72 -8.70
N ARG A 117 8.66 -1.57 -8.59
CA ARG A 117 9.87 -1.48 -9.40
C ARG A 117 9.59 -1.67 -10.89
N ARG A 118 8.81 -2.69 -11.27
CA ARG A 118 8.43 -2.95 -12.68
C ARG A 118 7.60 -1.84 -13.29
N LEU A 119 6.76 -1.20 -12.51
CA LEU A 119 5.94 -0.07 -12.96
C LEU A 119 6.71 1.26 -12.96
N GLY A 120 7.98 1.27 -12.53
CA GLY A 120 8.80 2.49 -12.49
C GLY A 120 8.26 3.56 -11.54
N ILE A 121 7.56 3.17 -10.48
CA ILE A 121 7.01 4.11 -9.50
C ILE A 121 8.17 4.77 -8.73
N PRO A 122 8.28 6.11 -8.74
CA PRO A 122 9.32 6.81 -8.00
C PRO A 122 9.16 6.63 -6.48
N ARG A 123 10.28 6.65 -5.78
CA ARG A 123 10.32 6.68 -4.32
C ARG A 123 9.97 8.09 -3.81
N LEU A 124 9.64 8.22 -2.52
CA LEU A 124 9.23 9.50 -1.93
C LEU A 124 10.28 10.60 -2.07
N GLY A 125 11.58 10.24 -2.02
CA GLY A 125 12.69 11.17 -2.21
C GLY A 125 12.66 11.88 -3.56
N HIS A 126 12.10 11.28 -4.61
CA HIS A 126 11.91 11.91 -5.91
C HIS A 126 11.06 13.20 -5.84
N TYR A 127 10.17 13.27 -4.87
CA TYR A 127 9.27 14.39 -4.64
C TYR A 127 9.81 15.39 -3.60
N GLY A 128 11.10 15.30 -3.24
CA GLY A 128 11.72 16.18 -2.26
C GLY A 128 11.40 15.84 -0.80
N ILE A 129 10.75 14.71 -0.55
CA ILE A 129 10.44 14.25 0.80
C ILE A 129 11.70 13.62 1.41
N GLY A 130 12.12 14.10 2.57
CA GLY A 130 13.36 13.64 3.21
C GLY A 130 13.24 13.41 4.71
N PRO A 131 14.30 12.91 5.35
CA PRO A 131 14.29 12.59 6.79
C PRO A 131 13.86 13.74 7.70
N ALA A 132 14.14 15.00 7.29
CA ALA A 132 13.73 16.18 8.04
C ALA A 132 12.21 16.35 8.15
N ASP A 133 11.46 15.78 7.19
CA ASP A 133 10.00 15.90 7.11
C ASP A 133 9.27 14.79 7.86
N PHE A 134 9.95 13.66 8.14
CA PHE A 134 9.32 12.43 8.61
C PHE A 134 8.52 12.62 9.89
N ALA A 135 9.05 13.35 10.87
CA ALA A 135 8.35 13.57 12.13
C ALA A 135 7.05 14.37 11.93
N ALA A 136 7.09 15.41 11.09
CA ALA A 136 5.91 16.23 10.80
C ALA A 136 4.86 15.43 10.00
N ILE A 137 5.30 14.64 9.00
CA ILE A 137 4.42 13.78 8.20
C ILE A 137 3.78 12.71 9.08
N ALA A 138 4.57 11.99 9.90
CA ALA A 138 4.08 10.94 10.80
C ALA A 138 3.06 11.50 11.82
N GLY A 139 3.33 12.68 12.38
CA GLY A 139 2.42 13.36 13.29
C GLY A 139 1.07 13.70 12.65
N LYS A 140 1.07 14.22 11.42
CA LYS A 140 -0.17 14.50 10.68
C LYS A 140 -0.88 13.21 10.25
N ALA A 141 -0.12 12.21 9.79
CA ALA A 141 -0.67 10.93 9.35
C ALA A 141 -1.38 10.19 10.49
N SER A 142 -0.81 10.21 11.71
CA SER A 142 -1.42 9.56 12.89
C SER A 142 -2.80 10.12 13.24
N GLN A 143 -3.07 11.38 12.89
CA GLN A 143 -4.34 12.07 13.15
C GLN A 143 -5.33 11.96 11.99
N ALA A 144 -4.91 11.47 10.84
CA ALA A 144 -5.75 11.35 9.66
C ALA A 144 -6.91 10.37 9.90
N SER A 145 -8.12 10.72 9.46
CA SER A 145 -9.29 9.86 9.59
C SER A 145 -9.11 8.50 8.92
N SER A 146 -8.37 8.46 7.80
CA SER A 146 -8.02 7.24 7.08
C SER A 146 -7.20 6.26 7.91
N MET A 147 -6.40 6.75 8.86
CA MET A 147 -5.58 5.90 9.73
C MET A 147 -6.43 4.98 10.62
N LYS A 148 -7.66 5.38 10.95
CA LYS A 148 -8.56 4.62 11.83
C LYS A 148 -8.94 3.24 11.28
N GLY A 149 -8.91 3.06 9.96
CA GLY A 149 -9.18 1.77 9.31
C GLY A 149 -7.97 0.85 9.20
N ASN A 150 -6.80 1.27 9.69
CA ASN A 150 -5.61 0.41 9.67
C ASN A 150 -5.80 -0.79 10.61
N PRO A 151 -5.37 -2.00 10.24
CA PRO A 151 -5.64 -3.22 11.02
C PRO A 151 -4.98 -3.23 12.40
N ILE A 152 -4.01 -2.37 12.64
CA ILE A 152 -3.37 -2.15 13.93
C ILE A 152 -2.88 -0.70 14.04
N GLY A 153 -2.93 -0.12 15.23
CA GLY A 153 -2.31 1.19 15.47
C GLY A 153 -0.78 1.11 15.35
N LEU A 154 -0.20 1.94 14.49
CA LEU A 154 1.25 2.05 14.34
C LEU A 154 1.79 3.13 15.28
N THR A 155 2.95 2.87 15.91
CA THR A 155 3.63 3.84 16.77
C THR A 155 4.28 4.95 15.91
N PRO A 156 4.63 6.11 16.50
CA PRO A 156 5.36 7.16 15.78
C PRO A 156 6.65 6.65 15.14
N GLU A 157 7.38 5.76 15.81
CA GLU A 157 8.62 5.16 15.30
C GLU A 157 8.35 4.23 14.11
N GLU A 158 7.27 3.45 14.18
CA GLU A 158 6.83 2.61 13.06
C GLU A 158 6.42 3.46 11.85
N LEU A 159 5.70 4.56 12.09
CA LEU A 159 5.32 5.50 11.01
C LEU A 159 6.54 6.17 10.37
N MET A 160 7.52 6.61 11.16
CA MET A 160 8.77 7.17 10.61
C MET A 160 9.58 6.13 9.84
N ARG A 161 9.60 4.87 10.29
CA ARG A 161 10.27 3.78 9.57
C ARG A 161 9.61 3.52 8.22
N VAL A 162 8.29 3.53 8.13
CA VAL A 162 7.55 3.41 6.86
C VAL A 162 8.02 4.47 5.86
N LEU A 163 8.18 5.73 6.29
CA LEU A 163 8.65 6.81 5.43
C LEU A 163 10.10 6.60 4.98
N ALA A 164 10.97 6.14 5.88
CA ALA A 164 12.36 5.84 5.57
C ALA A 164 12.50 4.70 4.56
N GLU A 165 11.68 3.66 4.67
CA GLU A 165 11.67 2.53 3.73
C GLU A 165 11.08 2.91 2.36
N ALA A 166 10.21 3.92 2.30
CA ALA A 166 9.60 4.42 1.06
C ALA A 166 10.43 5.50 0.35
N GLN A 167 11.50 6.00 0.97
CA GLN A 167 12.38 7.07 0.45
C GLN A 167 13.30 6.65 -0.72
#